data_626e2eab736ac91183672a489fbbade2
#
_entry.id   626e2eab736ac91183672a489fbbade2
#
_cell.length_a   1.000
_cell.length_b   1.000
_cell.length_c   1.000
_cell.angle_alpha   90.00
_cell.angle_beta   90.00
_cell.angle_gamma   90.00
#
_symmetry.space_group_name_H-M   'P 1'
#
loop_
_entity.id
_entity.type
_entity.pdbx_description
1 polymer ?
#
loop_
_entity_poly.entity_id
_entity_poly.type
_entity_poly.pdbx_seq_one_letter_code
_entity_poly.pdbx_strand_id
1 'polypeptide(L)'
;MKKIFLITFLGFTNLIFTCSDLLDHDVRVLASKDVQNLCDYENKVILAVNVASRCGYTYQYDALQALYDKYKEAGLVVLGFPSNDFFQEFTEEEQVKEYCRTTYRVDFPMFKRSHVTNGGKLGVRSYKANPFFQSLISA
;
A
#
# COMPACT_ATOMS: atom_id res chain seq x y z
N MET A 1 64.85 18.46 -0.80
CA MET A 1 64.00 17.28 -0.57
C MET A 1 62.53 17.74 -0.62
N LYS A 2 61.81 17.49 -1.74
CA LYS A 2 60.39 17.86 -1.92
C LYS A 2 59.55 16.70 -1.46
N LYS A 3 58.73 16.90 -0.41
CA LYS A 3 57.73 15.94 0.05
C LYS A 3 56.48 16.07 -0.83
N ILE A 4 56.17 15.03 -1.61
CA ILE A 4 54.96 14.92 -2.39
C ILE A 4 53.87 14.35 -1.44
N PHE A 5 52.85 15.16 -1.19
CA PHE A 5 51.65 14.72 -0.43
C PHE A 5 50.69 14.09 -1.44
N LEU A 6 50.54 12.79 -1.36
CA LEU A 6 49.57 12.05 -2.17
C LEU A 6 48.20 12.13 -1.45
N ILE A 7 47.29 12.98 -1.97
CA ILE A 7 45.89 13.05 -1.48
C ILE A 7 45.12 11.94 -2.17
N THR A 8 44.87 10.87 -1.47
CA THR A 8 43.93 9.81 -1.89
C THR A 8 42.51 10.34 -1.78
N PHE A 9 41.89 10.61 -2.91
CA PHE A 9 40.48 10.95 -3.02
C PHE A 9 39.66 9.65 -2.84
N LEU A 10 39.15 9.41 -1.61
CA LEU A 10 38.17 8.37 -1.39
C LEU A 10 36.86 8.82 -2.08
N GLY A 11 36.59 8.26 -3.25
CA GLY A 11 35.32 8.44 -3.92
C GLY A 11 34.20 7.80 -3.09
N PHE A 12 33.37 8.62 -2.46
CA PHE A 12 32.07 8.19 -1.93
C PHE A 12 31.18 7.82 -3.10
N THR A 13 31.07 6.54 -3.40
CA THR A 13 30.01 6.05 -4.28
C THR A 13 28.70 6.22 -3.53
N ASN A 14 27.93 7.26 -3.86
CA ASN A 14 26.54 7.36 -3.46
C ASN A 14 25.80 6.19 -4.10
N LEU A 15 25.48 5.17 -3.32
CA LEU A 15 24.47 4.16 -3.69
C LEU A 15 23.15 4.91 -3.79
N ILE A 16 22.73 5.23 -5.00
CA ILE A 16 21.38 5.71 -5.28
C ILE A 16 20.48 4.48 -5.08
N PHE A 17 19.83 4.39 -3.93
CA PHE A 17 18.74 3.47 -3.72
C PHE A 17 17.57 3.98 -4.58
N THR A 18 17.36 3.36 -5.72
CA THR A 18 16.15 3.59 -6.53
C THR A 18 15.07 2.65 -6.06
N CYS A 19 13.90 3.21 -5.73
CA CYS A 19 12.71 2.43 -5.43
C CYS A 19 12.36 1.51 -6.60
N SER A 20 11.82 0.34 -6.30
CA SER A 20 11.29 -0.58 -7.31
C SER A 20 10.12 0.05 -8.06
N ASP A 21 10.09 -0.08 -9.39
CA ASP A 21 8.98 0.37 -10.23
C ASP A 21 7.62 -0.18 -9.75
N LEU A 22 7.62 -1.34 -9.09
CA LEU A 22 6.42 -1.93 -8.49
C LEU A 22 5.87 -1.09 -7.34
N LEU A 23 6.73 -0.37 -6.61
CA LEU A 23 6.35 0.44 -5.46
C LEU A 23 6.33 1.94 -5.74
N ASP A 24 6.82 2.40 -6.88
CA ASP A 24 6.84 3.83 -7.21
C ASP A 24 5.44 4.33 -7.61
N HIS A 25 4.56 4.32 -6.63
CA HIS A 25 3.18 4.77 -6.76
C HIS A 25 2.77 5.68 -5.61
N ASP A 26 2.23 6.83 -5.96
CA ASP A 26 1.58 7.73 -5.02
C ASP A 26 0.14 7.28 -4.77
N VAL A 27 -0.19 7.00 -3.52
CA VAL A 27 -1.54 6.57 -3.12
C VAL A 27 -2.09 7.48 -2.03
N ARG A 28 -3.36 7.87 -2.16
CA ARG A 28 -4.02 8.69 -1.16
C ARG A 28 -4.43 7.84 0.03
N VAL A 29 -4.18 8.35 1.25
CA VAL A 29 -4.60 7.73 2.50
C VAL A 29 -6.12 7.77 2.62
N LEU A 30 -6.72 6.71 3.18
CA LEU A 30 -8.16 6.56 3.37
C LEU A 30 -8.75 7.71 4.17
N ALA A 31 -9.81 8.31 3.64
CA ALA A 31 -10.51 9.45 4.25
C ALA A 31 -9.55 10.57 4.69
N SER A 32 -8.56 10.89 3.86
CA SER A 32 -7.60 11.98 4.04
C SER A 32 -7.28 12.64 2.70
N LYS A 33 -6.64 13.81 2.75
CA LYS A 33 -6.01 14.45 1.60
C LYS A 33 -4.55 14.08 1.45
N ASP A 34 -3.99 13.39 2.45
CA ASP A 34 -2.60 13.00 2.47
C ASP A 34 -2.32 11.95 1.39
N VAL A 35 -1.17 12.09 0.77
CA VAL A 35 -0.66 11.16 -0.25
C VAL A 35 0.61 10.54 0.30
N GLN A 36 0.73 9.23 0.15
CA GLN A 36 1.91 8.46 0.55
C GLN A 36 2.47 7.73 -0.66
N ASN A 37 3.78 7.81 -0.86
CA ASN A 37 4.46 7.00 -1.86
C ASN A 37 4.75 5.62 -1.27
N LEU A 38 4.44 4.55 -2.03
CA LEU A 38 4.65 3.19 -1.55
C LEU A 38 6.13 2.80 -1.44
N CYS A 39 7.04 3.61 -2.01
CA CYS A 39 8.49 3.47 -1.78
C CYS A 39 8.88 3.59 -0.30
N ASP A 40 8.06 4.23 0.54
CA ASP A 40 8.26 4.29 1.98
C ASP A 40 8.27 2.89 2.64
N TYR A 41 7.75 1.90 1.93
CA TYR A 41 7.72 0.50 2.37
C TYR A 41 8.77 -0.37 1.69
N GLU A 42 9.71 0.21 0.95
CA GLU A 42 10.81 -0.55 0.37
C GLU A 42 11.62 -1.25 1.46
N ASN A 43 12.16 -2.42 1.13
CA ASN A 43 12.87 -3.31 2.07
C ASN A 43 11.99 -3.89 3.19
N LYS A 44 10.66 -3.78 3.09
CA LYS A 44 9.70 -4.47 3.97
C LYS A 44 9.05 -5.65 3.25
N VAL A 45 8.56 -6.59 4.04
CA VAL A 45 7.63 -7.61 3.54
C VAL A 45 6.25 -6.96 3.43
N ILE A 46 5.74 -6.79 2.23
CA ILE A 46 4.48 -6.10 1.97
C ILE A 46 3.36 -7.11 1.74
N LEU A 47 2.32 -7.03 2.54
CA LEU A 47 1.06 -7.74 2.32
C LEU A 47 0.00 -6.73 1.83
N ALA A 48 -0.13 -6.58 0.52
CA ALA A 48 -1.19 -5.77 -0.08
C ALA A 48 -2.50 -6.56 -0.13
N VAL A 49 -3.55 -6.04 0.48
CA VAL A 49 -4.84 -6.73 0.63
C VAL A 49 -5.96 -5.88 0.05
N ASN A 50 -6.73 -6.45 -0.87
CA ASN A 50 -8.04 -5.92 -1.20
C ASN A 50 -9.00 -6.20 -0.05
N VAL A 51 -9.66 -5.18 0.45
CA VAL A 51 -10.55 -5.26 1.61
C VAL A 51 -11.93 -4.69 1.28
N ALA A 52 -12.94 -5.12 2.06
CA ALA A 52 -14.30 -4.59 1.97
C ALA A 52 -15.01 -4.72 3.32
N SER A 53 -15.76 -3.68 3.70
CA SER A 53 -16.41 -3.58 5.01
C SER A 53 -17.71 -4.40 5.13
N ARG A 54 -18.33 -4.80 4.01
CA ARG A 54 -19.61 -5.50 3.96
C ARG A 54 -19.51 -6.87 3.31
N CYS A 55 -18.34 -7.49 3.44
CA CYS A 55 -18.01 -8.79 2.86
C CYS A 55 -18.25 -9.91 3.90
N GLY A 56 -18.59 -11.11 3.44
CA GLY A 56 -18.63 -12.30 4.30
C GLY A 56 -17.27 -12.65 4.94
N TYR A 57 -16.18 -12.11 4.40
CA TYR A 57 -14.82 -12.31 4.89
C TYR A 57 -14.27 -11.12 5.70
N THR A 58 -15.10 -10.13 6.03
CA THR A 58 -14.67 -8.91 6.76
C THR A 58 -14.04 -9.25 8.12
N TYR A 59 -14.44 -10.35 8.76
CA TYR A 59 -13.83 -10.85 10.01
C TYR A 59 -12.30 -11.11 9.89
N GLN A 60 -11.77 -11.25 8.67
CA GLN A 60 -10.32 -11.43 8.45
C GLN A 60 -9.51 -10.21 8.85
N TYR A 61 -10.11 -9.04 9.03
CA TYR A 61 -9.42 -7.87 9.59
C TYR A 61 -8.77 -8.16 10.95
N ASP A 62 -9.40 -8.99 11.80
CA ASP A 62 -8.80 -9.37 13.08
C ASP A 62 -7.48 -10.13 12.90
N ALA A 63 -7.44 -11.06 11.95
CA ALA A 63 -6.23 -11.83 11.65
C ALA A 63 -5.15 -10.97 10.97
N LEU A 64 -5.53 -10.06 10.09
CA LEU A 64 -4.61 -9.11 9.43
C LEU A 64 -4.01 -8.14 10.46
N GLN A 65 -4.82 -7.62 11.38
CA GLN A 65 -4.34 -6.75 12.45
C GLN A 65 -3.41 -7.50 13.40
N ALA A 66 -3.77 -8.71 13.82
CA ALA A 66 -2.91 -9.54 14.67
C ALA A 66 -1.56 -9.88 13.99
N LEU A 67 -1.60 -10.15 12.68
CA LEU A 67 -0.38 -10.38 11.90
C LEU A 67 0.49 -9.13 11.83
N TYR A 68 -0.11 -7.98 11.55
CA TYR A 68 0.58 -6.70 11.52
C TYR A 68 1.23 -6.38 12.87
N ASP A 69 0.48 -6.46 13.97
CA ASP A 69 0.98 -6.20 15.32
C ASP A 69 2.16 -7.10 15.70
N LYS A 70 2.09 -8.37 15.29
CA LYS A 70 3.14 -9.35 15.60
C LYS A 70 4.44 -9.09 14.84
N TYR A 71 4.39 -8.62 13.61
CA TYR A 71 5.56 -8.60 12.73
C TYR A 71 5.95 -7.22 12.21
N LYS A 72 5.23 -6.14 12.55
CA LYS A 72 5.56 -4.78 12.08
C LYS A 72 6.98 -4.35 12.46
N GLU A 73 7.42 -4.68 13.67
CA GLU A 73 8.78 -4.40 14.13
C GLU A 73 9.85 -5.29 13.44
N ALA A 74 9.44 -6.44 12.92
CA ALA A 74 10.29 -7.32 12.13
C ALA A 74 10.28 -6.99 10.63
N GLY A 75 9.61 -5.90 10.24
CA GLY A 75 9.61 -5.40 8.85
C GLY A 75 8.44 -5.83 8.00
N LEU A 76 7.37 -6.42 8.56
CA LEU A 76 6.12 -6.63 7.83
C LEU A 76 5.28 -5.36 7.80
N VAL A 77 4.68 -5.07 6.66
CA VAL A 77 3.59 -4.09 6.56
C VAL A 77 2.38 -4.71 5.88
N VAL A 78 1.19 -4.44 6.42
CA VAL A 78 -0.09 -4.74 5.77
C VAL A 78 -0.60 -3.45 5.15
N LEU A 79 -0.97 -3.47 3.88
CA LEU A 79 -1.51 -2.33 3.14
C LEU A 79 -2.93 -2.66 2.69
N GLY A 80 -3.93 -1.98 3.26
CA GLY A 80 -5.33 -2.21 2.94
C GLY A 80 -5.82 -1.30 1.82
N PHE A 81 -6.44 -1.91 0.81
CA PHE A 81 -7.02 -1.22 -0.34
C PHE A 81 -8.52 -1.51 -0.42
N PRO A 82 -9.38 -0.66 0.17
CA PRO A 82 -10.82 -0.80 0.06
C PRO A 82 -11.27 -0.74 -1.40
N SER A 83 -12.15 -1.68 -1.79
CA SER A 83 -12.69 -1.71 -3.14
C SER A 83 -14.17 -2.10 -3.15
N ASN A 84 -14.92 -1.45 -4.04
CA ASN A 84 -16.30 -1.81 -4.32
C ASN A 84 -16.47 -2.62 -5.63
N ASP A 85 -15.40 -3.20 -6.15
CA ASP A 85 -15.46 -4.01 -7.37
C ASP A 85 -16.40 -5.22 -7.23
N PHE A 86 -16.62 -5.64 -5.99
CA PHE A 86 -17.50 -6.77 -5.62
C PHE A 86 -18.82 -6.32 -4.97
N PHE A 87 -19.13 -5.00 -4.97
CA PHE A 87 -20.35 -4.42 -4.37
C PHE A 87 -20.49 -4.64 -2.86
N GLN A 88 -19.36 -4.69 -2.15
CA GLN A 88 -19.30 -5.03 -0.72
C GLN A 88 -18.61 -3.97 0.11
N GLU A 89 -18.44 -2.75 -0.41
CA GLU A 89 -17.83 -1.65 0.34
C GLU A 89 -18.80 -0.49 0.51
N PHE A 90 -18.61 0.30 1.57
CA PHE A 90 -19.34 1.55 1.76
C PHE A 90 -18.97 2.57 0.68
N THR A 91 -19.93 3.46 0.39
CA THR A 91 -19.71 4.52 -0.59
C THR A 91 -18.77 5.59 -0.05
N GLU A 92 -18.96 5.97 1.21
CA GLU A 92 -18.20 7.05 1.86
C GLU A 92 -16.96 6.49 2.57
N GLU A 93 -15.80 7.08 2.31
CA GLU A 93 -14.53 6.61 2.86
C GLU A 93 -14.44 6.81 4.37
N GLU A 94 -15.12 7.81 4.91
CA GLU A 94 -15.22 8.06 6.35
C GLU A 94 -15.90 6.89 7.05
N GLN A 95 -16.95 6.32 6.44
CA GLN A 95 -17.64 5.13 6.97
C GLN A 95 -16.73 3.90 6.95
N VAL A 96 -15.96 3.71 5.87
CA VAL A 96 -14.97 2.63 5.78
C VAL A 96 -13.95 2.77 6.91
N LYS A 97 -13.37 3.95 7.07
CA LYS A 97 -12.36 4.24 8.09
C LYS A 97 -12.91 4.03 9.50
N GLU A 98 -14.08 4.58 9.80
CA GLU A 98 -14.72 4.43 11.09
C GLU A 98 -15.00 2.96 11.40
N TYR A 99 -15.60 2.23 10.47
CA TYR A 99 -15.93 0.81 10.65
C TYR A 99 -14.69 -0.04 10.92
N CYS A 100 -13.63 0.11 10.13
CA CYS A 100 -12.38 -0.63 10.31
C CYS A 100 -11.74 -0.32 11.68
N ARG A 101 -11.72 0.96 12.08
CA ARG A 101 -11.11 1.40 13.34
C ARG A 101 -11.91 0.97 14.56
N THR A 102 -13.24 1.13 14.54
CA THR A 102 -14.08 0.89 15.70
C THR A 102 -14.39 -0.59 15.90
N THR A 103 -14.62 -1.34 14.81
CA THR A 103 -15.03 -2.74 14.88
C THR A 103 -13.83 -3.69 15.01
N TYR A 104 -12.77 -3.45 14.20
CA TYR A 104 -11.61 -4.35 14.11
C TYR A 104 -10.31 -3.74 14.61
N ARG A 105 -10.34 -2.49 15.10
CA ARG A 105 -9.17 -1.75 15.60
C ARG A 105 -8.01 -1.73 14.61
N VAL A 106 -8.33 -1.72 13.31
CA VAL A 106 -7.33 -1.70 12.24
C VAL A 106 -6.40 -0.50 12.42
N ASP A 107 -5.09 -0.77 12.52
CA ASP A 107 -4.04 0.23 12.67
C ASP A 107 -3.03 0.22 11.52
N PHE A 108 -3.05 -0.81 10.70
CA PHE A 108 -2.22 -0.84 9.49
C PHE A 108 -2.68 0.21 8.46
N PRO A 109 -1.78 0.67 7.56
CA PRO A 109 -2.09 1.64 6.52
C PRO A 109 -3.26 1.23 5.64
N MET A 110 -4.21 2.15 5.48
CA MET A 110 -5.37 2.00 4.62
C MET A 110 -5.40 3.13 3.59
N PHE A 111 -5.68 2.80 2.34
CA PHE A 111 -5.65 3.74 1.24
C PHE A 111 -7.04 4.05 0.68
N LYS A 112 -7.10 5.06 -0.17
CA LYS A 112 -8.31 5.47 -0.87
C LYS A 112 -9.03 4.28 -1.49
N ARG A 113 -10.35 4.26 -1.33
CA ARG A 113 -11.19 3.32 -2.06
C ARG A 113 -10.97 3.45 -3.57
N SER A 114 -10.64 2.36 -4.21
CA SER A 114 -10.29 2.34 -5.64
C SER A 114 -10.64 1.00 -6.29
N HIS A 115 -10.53 0.91 -7.60
CA HIS A 115 -10.59 -0.37 -8.29
C HIS A 115 -9.28 -1.15 -8.07
N VAL A 116 -9.40 -2.44 -7.81
CA VAL A 116 -8.28 -3.39 -7.65
C VAL A 116 -8.26 -4.43 -8.76
N THR A 117 -9.31 -4.47 -9.60
CA THR A 117 -9.41 -5.32 -10.77
C THR A 117 -9.58 -4.49 -12.03
N ASN A 118 -9.22 -5.07 -13.18
CA ASN A 118 -9.63 -4.55 -14.48
C ASN A 118 -10.99 -5.17 -14.83
N GLY A 119 -11.95 -4.36 -15.22
CA GLY A 119 -13.24 -4.92 -15.60
C GLY A 119 -14.31 -3.90 -15.86
N GLY A 120 -15.47 -4.38 -16.16
CA GLY A 120 -16.75 -3.71 -16.27
C GLY A 120 -17.79 -4.80 -16.39
N LYS A 121 -18.87 -4.74 -15.62
CA LYS A 121 -19.94 -5.71 -15.78
C LYS A 121 -20.85 -5.30 -16.94
N LEU A 122 -21.10 -6.25 -17.87
CA LEU A 122 -22.23 -6.27 -18.81
C LEU A 122 -22.68 -4.89 -19.31
N GLY A 123 -21.89 -4.26 -20.19
CA GLY A 123 -22.25 -3.00 -20.83
C GLY A 123 -22.07 -1.74 -19.96
N VAL A 124 -21.61 -1.86 -18.73
CA VAL A 124 -21.24 -0.74 -17.88
C VAL A 124 -19.77 -0.40 -18.10
N ARG A 125 -19.43 0.89 -17.98
CA ARG A 125 -18.10 1.45 -18.24
C ARG A 125 -16.97 0.51 -17.83
N SER A 126 -16.09 0.20 -18.78
CA SER A 126 -14.85 -0.47 -18.49
C SER A 126 -14.02 0.40 -17.54
N TYR A 127 -13.46 -0.20 -16.48
CA TYR A 127 -12.57 0.47 -15.55
C TYR A 127 -11.26 -0.30 -15.44
N LYS A 128 -10.23 0.40 -15.00
CA LYS A 128 -8.93 -0.20 -14.72
C LYS A 128 -8.67 -0.17 -13.21
N ALA A 129 -7.95 -1.16 -12.74
CA ALA A 129 -7.38 -1.14 -11.40
C ALA A 129 -6.58 0.16 -11.17
N ASN A 130 -6.39 0.55 -9.93
CA ASN A 130 -5.47 1.64 -9.63
C ASN A 130 -4.04 1.30 -10.10
N PRO A 131 -3.15 2.28 -10.30
CA PRO A 131 -1.83 2.05 -10.89
C PRO A 131 -1.01 0.97 -10.17
N PHE A 132 -1.02 0.94 -8.85
CA PHE A 132 -0.30 -0.08 -8.07
C PHE A 132 -0.81 -1.50 -8.35
N PHE A 133 -2.14 -1.70 -8.34
CA PHE A 133 -2.72 -3.02 -8.69
C PHE A 133 -2.51 -3.37 -10.17
N GLN A 134 -2.45 -2.39 -11.07
CA GLN A 134 -2.07 -2.66 -12.46
C GLN A 134 -0.65 -3.21 -12.54
N SER A 135 0.29 -2.63 -11.80
CA SER A 135 1.68 -3.14 -11.73
C SER A 135 1.73 -4.55 -11.17
N LEU A 136 0.98 -4.86 -10.10
CA LEU A 136 0.88 -6.22 -9.54
C LEU A 136 0.28 -7.24 -10.52
N ILE A 137 -0.72 -6.85 -11.31
CA ILE A 137 -1.35 -7.73 -12.31
C ILE A 137 -0.40 -8.00 -13.48
N SER A 138 0.53 -7.09 -13.75
CA SER A 138 1.44 -7.15 -14.90
C SER A 138 2.79 -7.82 -14.57
N ALA A 139 3.12 -7.98 -13.29
CA ALA A 139 4.35 -8.59 -12.80
C ALA A 139 4.30 -10.12 -12.87
#